data_7850798422a974c133ce26448618f955
#
_entry.id   7850798422a974c133ce26448618f955
#
_cell.length_a   1.000
_cell.length_b   1.000
_cell.length_c   1.000
_cell.angle_alpha   90.00
_cell.angle_beta   90.00
_cell.angle_gamma   90.00
#
_symmetry.space_group_name_H-M   'P 1'
#
loop_
_entity.id
_entity.type
_entity.pdbx_description
1 polymer ?
#
loop_
_entity_poly.entity_id
_entity_poly.type
_entity_poly.pdbx_seq_one_letter_code
_entity_poly.pdbx_strand_id
1 'polypeptide(L)'
;MAHAPGYKNLMKKTDVPIMPTPGAVGLLVEAVAKKEKIDAMGVDIGGATTDVFSVFQGIFNRTVSANLGMSYSISNVLAEAGIENIMRWLPEDIDERDLRNRIRNKMIRPTTIPSALDD
;
A
#
# COMPACT_ATOMS: atom_id res chain seq x y z
N MET A 1 4.06 -4.34 -12.55
CA MET A 1 5.14 -3.35 -12.70
C MET A 1 6.19 -3.75 -13.73
N ALA A 2 6.67 -4.98 -13.73
CA ALA A 2 7.69 -5.44 -14.70
C ALA A 2 7.26 -5.35 -16.17
N HIS A 3 5.96 -5.24 -16.45
CA HIS A 3 5.39 -5.12 -17.79
C HIS A 3 4.90 -3.70 -18.12
N ALA A 4 5.15 -2.72 -17.23
CA ALA A 4 4.76 -1.34 -17.48
C ALA A 4 5.50 -0.76 -18.69
N PRO A 5 4.87 0.17 -19.47
CA PRO A 5 5.54 0.83 -20.59
C PRO A 5 6.85 1.49 -20.16
N GLY A 6 7.91 1.31 -20.94
CA GLY A 6 9.23 1.88 -20.67
C GLY A 6 10.07 1.11 -19.67
N TYR A 7 9.54 0.14 -18.95
CA TYR A 7 10.29 -0.64 -17.95
C TYR A 7 11.50 -1.37 -18.56
N LYS A 8 11.33 -2.00 -19.72
CA LYS A 8 12.43 -2.68 -20.43
C LYS A 8 13.56 -1.72 -20.79
N ASN A 9 13.22 -0.51 -21.23
CA ASN A 9 14.23 0.49 -21.58
C ASN A 9 14.97 0.98 -20.33
N LEU A 10 14.29 1.13 -19.22
CA LEU A 10 14.90 1.50 -17.95
C LEU A 10 15.86 0.40 -17.46
N MET A 11 15.49 -0.86 -17.56
CA MET A 11 16.33 -2.01 -17.19
C MET A 11 17.64 -2.04 -17.98
N LYS A 12 17.61 -1.66 -19.28
CA LYS A 12 18.80 -1.61 -20.15
C LYS A 12 19.78 -0.50 -19.78
N LYS A 13 19.33 0.51 -19.02
CA LYS A 13 20.13 1.69 -18.64
C LYS A 13 20.83 1.56 -17.29
N THR A 14 20.64 0.47 -16.59
CA THR A 14 21.23 0.26 -15.25
C THR A 14 22.15 -0.94 -15.24
N ASP A 15 23.22 -0.86 -14.44
CA ASP A 15 24.16 -1.95 -14.23
C ASP A 15 23.72 -2.92 -13.12
N VAL A 16 22.66 -2.59 -12.40
CA VAL A 16 22.07 -3.43 -11.35
C VAL A 16 20.64 -3.83 -11.72
N PRO A 17 20.17 -5.03 -11.31
CA PRO A 17 18.81 -5.44 -11.58
C PRO A 17 17.78 -4.46 -10.98
N ILE A 18 16.80 -4.07 -11.79
CA ILE A 18 15.66 -3.28 -11.32
C ILE A 18 14.64 -4.23 -10.72
N MET A 19 14.18 -3.90 -9.53
CA MET A 19 13.23 -4.69 -8.76
C MET A 19 11.93 -3.91 -8.59
N PRO A 20 10.75 -4.57 -8.77
CA PRO A 20 9.47 -3.96 -8.41
C PRO A 20 9.43 -3.55 -6.93
N THR A 21 8.70 -2.47 -6.60
CA THR A 21 8.61 -1.93 -5.24
C THR A 21 8.29 -2.98 -4.17
N PRO A 22 7.28 -3.88 -4.34
CA PRO A 22 6.99 -4.89 -3.33
C PRO A 22 8.16 -5.83 -3.06
N GLY A 23 8.92 -6.22 -4.10
CA GLY A 23 10.12 -7.04 -3.93
C GLY A 23 11.21 -6.33 -3.13
N ALA A 24 11.42 -5.05 -3.40
CA ALA A 24 12.39 -4.23 -2.69
C ALA A 24 12.02 -4.06 -1.21
N VAL A 25 10.75 -3.80 -0.91
CA VAL A 25 10.24 -3.69 0.48
C VAL A 25 10.43 -5.01 1.22
N GLY A 26 10.12 -6.15 0.59
CA GLY A 26 10.30 -7.48 1.16
C GLY A 26 11.76 -7.75 1.53
N LEU A 27 12.70 -7.44 0.65
CA LEU A 27 14.13 -7.57 0.92
C LEU A 27 14.59 -6.68 2.08
N LEU A 28 14.07 -5.47 2.16
CA LEU A 28 14.40 -4.55 3.25
C LEU A 28 13.92 -5.10 4.60
N VAL A 29 12.69 -5.58 4.69
CA VAL A 29 12.15 -6.19 5.91
C VAL A 29 12.98 -7.39 6.34
N GLU A 30 13.33 -8.26 5.40
CA GLU A 30 14.17 -9.44 5.65
C GLU A 30 15.57 -9.04 6.13
N ALA A 31 16.19 -8.03 5.48
CA ALA A 31 17.51 -7.55 5.84
C ALA A 31 17.55 -6.94 7.26
N VAL A 32 16.53 -6.13 7.60
CA VAL A 32 16.40 -5.54 8.94
C VAL A 32 16.22 -6.62 10.01
N ALA A 33 15.34 -7.59 9.77
CA ALA A 33 15.09 -8.69 10.69
C ALA A 33 16.37 -9.51 10.95
N LYS A 34 17.13 -9.79 9.90
CA LYS A 34 18.40 -10.51 9.98
C LYS A 34 19.48 -9.74 10.74
N LYS A 35 19.64 -8.45 10.39
CA LYS A 35 20.67 -7.59 11.01
C LYS A 35 20.40 -7.39 12.49
N GLU A 36 19.18 -7.10 12.87
CA GLU A 36 18.80 -6.83 14.26
C GLU A 36 18.46 -8.10 15.05
N LYS A 37 18.38 -9.26 14.40
CA LYS A 37 17.97 -10.55 14.98
C LYS A 37 16.62 -10.46 15.69
N ILE A 38 15.65 -9.86 15.02
CA ILE A 38 14.30 -9.64 15.52
C ILE A 38 13.27 -10.22 14.57
N ASP A 39 12.07 -10.43 15.07
CA ASP A 39 10.90 -10.61 14.23
C ASP A 39 10.48 -9.24 13.70
N ALA A 40 10.12 -9.17 12.43
CA ALA A 40 9.75 -7.92 11.78
C ALA A 40 8.55 -8.10 10.87
N MET A 41 7.72 -7.07 10.78
CA MET A 41 6.62 -7.01 9.84
C MET A 41 6.65 -5.67 9.12
N GLY A 42 6.46 -5.71 7.80
CA GLY A 42 6.34 -4.52 6.96
C GLY A 42 5.05 -4.58 6.16
N VAL A 43 4.46 -3.43 5.93
CA VAL A 43 3.23 -3.30 5.12
C VAL A 43 3.50 -2.27 4.03
N ASP A 44 3.27 -2.65 2.79
CA ASP A 44 3.33 -1.77 1.63
C ASP A 44 1.92 -1.57 1.08
N ILE A 45 1.40 -0.37 1.27
CA ILE A 45 0.03 -0.02 0.86
C ILE A 45 0.10 0.78 -0.43
N GLY A 46 -0.27 0.14 -1.52
CA GLY A 46 -0.35 0.77 -2.83
C GLY A 46 -1.73 1.30 -3.16
N GLY A 47 -1.89 1.76 -4.39
CA GLY A 47 -3.17 2.28 -4.89
C GLY A 47 -4.23 1.19 -5.10
N ALA A 48 -3.83 0.02 -5.55
CA ALA A 48 -4.72 -1.09 -5.90
C ALA A 48 -4.55 -2.32 -4.99
N THR A 49 -3.36 -2.51 -4.41
CA THR A 49 -3.02 -3.70 -3.63
C THR A 49 -2.32 -3.32 -2.33
N THR A 50 -2.36 -4.22 -1.37
CA THR A 50 -1.59 -4.12 -0.12
C THR A 50 -0.77 -5.38 0.06
N ASP A 51 0.53 -5.22 0.25
CA ASP A 51 1.47 -6.30 0.54
C ASP A 51 1.85 -6.29 2.02
N VAL A 52 1.82 -7.45 2.65
CA VAL A 52 2.28 -7.65 4.03
C VAL A 52 3.45 -8.61 4.00
N PHE A 53 4.57 -8.17 4.54
CA PHE A 53 5.79 -8.96 4.68
C PHE A 53 6.02 -9.25 6.15
N SER A 54 6.36 -10.48 6.49
CA SER A 54 6.69 -10.85 7.86
C SER A 54 7.91 -11.76 7.90
N VAL A 55 8.75 -11.53 8.90
CA VAL A 55 9.85 -12.44 9.26
C VAL A 55 9.63 -12.85 10.71
N PHE A 56 9.39 -14.13 10.92
CA PHE A 56 9.17 -14.71 12.24
C PHE A 56 10.11 -15.90 12.42
N GLN A 57 10.94 -15.85 13.45
CA GLN A 57 11.95 -16.88 13.71
C GLN A 57 12.81 -17.22 12.48
N GLY A 58 13.18 -16.20 11.71
CA GLY A 58 13.99 -16.35 10.50
C GLY A 58 13.21 -16.80 9.26
N ILE A 59 11.92 -17.04 9.35
CA ILE A 59 11.07 -17.47 8.24
C ILE A 59 10.39 -16.24 7.62
N PHE A 60 10.63 -16.03 6.32
CA PHE A 60 10.02 -14.95 5.55
C PHE A 60 8.70 -15.39 4.91
N ASN A 61 7.66 -14.58 5.08
CA ASN A 61 6.37 -14.76 4.44
C ASN A 61 5.90 -13.47 3.79
N ARG A 62 5.20 -13.59 2.67
CA ARG A 62 4.55 -12.50 1.98
C ARG A 62 3.08 -12.84 1.74
N THR A 63 2.20 -11.88 2.07
CA THR A 63 0.76 -11.98 1.77
C THR A 63 0.36 -10.77 0.94
N VAL A 64 -0.37 -11.00 -0.13
CA VAL A 64 -0.86 -9.94 -1.02
C VAL A 64 -2.37 -9.89 -0.95
N SER A 65 -2.89 -8.71 -0.62
CA SER A 65 -4.32 -8.40 -0.74
C SER A 65 -4.54 -7.65 -2.05
N ALA A 66 -4.95 -8.38 -3.08
CA ALA A 66 -4.98 -7.88 -4.45
C ALA A 66 -6.03 -6.78 -4.69
N ASN A 67 -7.01 -6.65 -3.82
CA ASN A 67 -8.13 -5.73 -4.00
C ASN A 67 -8.27 -4.72 -2.85
N LEU A 68 -7.23 -4.54 -2.06
CA LEU A 68 -7.20 -3.52 -1.00
C LEU A 68 -6.10 -2.51 -1.28
N GLY A 69 -6.48 -1.28 -1.51
CA GLY A 69 -5.55 -0.19 -1.82
C GLY A 69 -6.16 1.17 -1.57
N MET A 70 -5.31 2.19 -1.54
CA MET A 70 -5.68 3.54 -1.09
C MET A 70 -6.22 4.45 -2.19
N SER A 71 -6.33 3.97 -3.43
CA SER A 71 -6.90 4.77 -4.54
C SER A 71 -7.78 3.94 -5.46
N TYR A 72 -7.21 3.15 -6.36
CA TYR A 72 -7.98 2.32 -7.30
C TYR A 72 -8.91 1.32 -6.61
N SER A 73 -8.51 0.81 -5.46
CA SER A 73 -9.27 -0.19 -4.68
C SER A 73 -9.83 0.34 -3.36
N ILE A 74 -9.95 1.66 -3.22
CA ILE A 74 -10.43 2.28 -1.96
C ILE A 74 -11.87 1.89 -1.63
N SER A 75 -12.70 1.63 -2.63
CA SER A 75 -14.07 1.17 -2.41
C SER A 75 -14.12 -0.21 -1.73
N ASN A 76 -13.16 -1.07 -2.02
CA ASN A 76 -13.05 -2.38 -1.37
C ASN A 76 -12.65 -2.25 0.10
N VAL A 77 -11.78 -1.29 0.41
CA VAL A 77 -11.44 -0.97 1.81
C VAL A 77 -12.68 -0.52 2.57
N LEU A 78 -13.51 0.35 1.97
CA LEU A 78 -14.77 0.77 2.57
C LEU A 78 -15.71 -0.42 2.80
N ALA A 79 -15.84 -1.33 1.82
CA ALA A 79 -16.70 -2.50 1.92
C ALA A 79 -16.24 -3.48 3.00
N GLU A 80 -14.93 -3.72 3.11
CA GLU A 80 -14.36 -4.67 4.08
C GLU A 80 -14.32 -4.11 5.50
N ALA A 81 -13.88 -2.86 5.67
CA ALA A 81 -13.75 -2.24 6.98
C ALA A 81 -15.08 -1.75 7.54
N GLY A 82 -16.00 -1.30 6.69
CA GLY A 82 -17.21 -0.62 7.08
C GLY A 82 -17.00 0.85 7.41
N ILE A 83 -18.01 1.67 7.10
CA ILE A 83 -17.92 3.12 7.25
C ILE A 83 -17.65 3.55 8.69
N GLU A 84 -18.25 2.88 9.65
CA GLU A 84 -18.10 3.21 11.07
C GLU A 84 -16.66 3.02 11.58
N ASN A 85 -15.99 1.96 11.12
CA ASN A 85 -14.60 1.70 11.50
C ASN A 85 -13.65 2.73 10.90
N ILE A 86 -13.93 3.22 9.69
CA ILE A 86 -13.12 4.28 9.06
C ILE A 86 -13.40 5.61 9.77
N MET A 87 -14.66 5.94 10.04
CA MET A 87 -15.06 7.16 10.75
C MET A 87 -14.38 7.31 12.10
N ARG A 88 -14.08 6.22 12.78
CA ARG A 88 -13.40 6.20 14.09
C ARG A 88 -12.04 6.91 14.06
N TRP A 89 -11.37 6.94 12.91
CA TRP A 89 -10.03 7.53 12.75
C TRP A 89 -10.05 8.98 12.24
N LEU A 90 -11.24 9.51 11.98
CA LEU A 90 -11.40 10.87 11.42
C LEU A 90 -11.71 11.89 12.50
N PRO A 91 -11.40 13.19 12.23
CA PRO A 91 -11.85 14.28 13.10
C PRO A 91 -13.37 14.30 13.25
N GLU A 92 -13.85 14.77 14.40
CA GLU A 92 -15.29 14.79 14.73
C GLU A 92 -16.15 15.68 13.83
N ASP A 93 -15.53 16.63 13.12
CA ASP A 93 -16.22 17.53 12.19
C ASP A 93 -16.48 16.91 10.81
N ILE A 94 -15.97 15.69 10.57
CA ILE A 94 -16.22 14.97 9.31
C ILE A 94 -17.36 13.97 9.53
N ASP A 95 -18.46 14.16 8.78
CA ASP A 95 -19.58 13.24 8.83
C ASP A 95 -19.46 12.09 7.80
N GLU A 96 -20.37 11.12 7.90
CA GLU A 96 -20.39 9.96 7.00
C GLU A 96 -20.53 10.36 5.52
N ARG A 97 -21.36 11.35 5.22
CA ARG A 97 -21.60 11.83 3.86
C ARG A 97 -20.33 12.43 3.26
N ASP A 98 -19.60 13.19 4.06
CA ASP A 98 -18.34 13.81 3.68
C ASP A 98 -17.29 12.75 3.36
N LEU A 99 -17.16 11.73 4.22
CA LEU A 99 -16.26 10.60 3.98
C LEU A 99 -16.61 9.85 2.70
N ARG A 100 -17.88 9.55 2.47
CA ARG A 100 -18.32 8.85 1.25
C ARG A 100 -18.00 9.67 -0.01
N ASN A 101 -18.17 10.98 0.04
CA ASN A 101 -17.84 11.87 -1.07
C ASN A 101 -16.32 11.90 -1.34
N ARG A 102 -15.50 11.93 -0.29
CA ARG A 102 -14.04 11.90 -0.41
C ARG A 102 -13.57 10.58 -1.03
N ILE A 103 -14.14 9.45 -0.63
CA ILE A 103 -13.83 8.14 -1.21
C ILE A 103 -14.21 8.10 -2.69
N ARG A 104 -15.40 8.60 -3.07
CA ARG A 104 -15.81 8.69 -4.47
C ARG A 104 -14.88 9.55 -5.30
N ASN A 105 -14.48 10.70 -4.77
CA ASN A 105 -13.53 11.58 -5.44
C ASN A 105 -12.17 10.90 -5.65
N LYS A 106 -11.72 10.13 -4.68
CA LYS A 106 -10.48 9.36 -4.80
C LYS A 106 -10.58 8.27 -5.87
N MET A 107 -11.73 7.64 -6.01
CA MET A 107 -11.98 6.65 -7.08
C MET A 107 -11.97 7.29 -8.46
N ILE A 108 -12.56 8.48 -8.60
CA ILE A 108 -12.64 9.22 -9.88
C ILE A 108 -11.25 9.78 -10.24
N ARG A 109 -10.48 10.23 -9.24
CA ARG A 109 -9.16 10.83 -9.42
C ARG A 109 -8.14 10.09 -8.53
N PRO A 110 -7.77 8.85 -8.89
CA PRO A 110 -6.98 8.01 -7.99
C PRO A 110 -5.54 8.51 -7.77
N THR A 111 -5.05 9.38 -8.63
CA THR A 111 -3.69 9.94 -8.53
C THR A 111 -3.59 11.20 -7.68
N THR A 112 -4.68 11.70 -7.12
CA THR A 112 -4.64 12.86 -6.21
C THR A 112 -3.90 12.50 -4.93
N ILE A 113 -3.16 13.49 -4.41
CA ILE A 113 -2.45 13.37 -3.13
C ILE A 113 -3.19 14.17 -2.06
N PRO A 114 -3.06 13.79 -0.80
CA PRO A 114 -3.62 14.58 0.31
C PRO A 114 -3.07 16.01 0.32
N SER A 115 -3.95 16.98 0.54
CA SER A 115 -3.59 18.40 0.65
C SER A 115 -3.79 18.94 2.06
N ALA A 116 -4.49 18.21 2.93
CA ALA A 116 -4.73 18.56 4.32
C ALA A 116 -4.65 17.28 5.19
N LEU A 117 -4.58 17.46 6.51
CA LEU A 117 -4.47 16.35 7.45
C LEU A 117 -5.68 15.43 7.47
N ASP A 118 -6.84 15.94 7.09
CA ASP A 118 -8.10 15.20 7.06
C ASP A 118 -8.36 14.48 5.71
N ASP A 119 -7.50 14.69 4.73
CA ASP A 119 -7.55 13.96 3.46
C ASP A 119 -6.91 12.57 3.61
#